data_b235e09005d36bc3b7752d5105f89589
#
_entry.id   b235e09005d36bc3b7752d5105f89589
#
_cell.length_a   1.000
_cell.length_b   1.000
_cell.length_c   1.000
_cell.angle_alpha   90.00
_cell.angle_beta   90.00
_cell.angle_gamma   90.00
#
_symmetry.space_group_name_H-M   'P 1'
#
loop_
_entity.id
_entity.type
_entity.pdbx_description
1 polymer ?
#
loop_
_entity_poly.entity_id
_entity_poly.type
_entity_poly.pdbx_seq_one_letter_code
_entity_poly.pdbx_strand_id
1 'polypeptide(L)'
;MKREISIDKCPMLSVKQKEFIKLVLNAESVLPKIPIYPSTIATKTGFVMTGNENSPILVTANYPYTQAVIGEILAKANIQCNLLIIDTDGYSVDMAVYLNLFTGDRVKAAISESNLEFVGQQKLIIPGLAEKFKDEIESETGWEVIVGPVCAVEIPIFLLSRRLIDS
;
A
#
# COMPACT_ATOMS: atom_id res chain seq x y z
N MET A 1 -0.34 11.49 33.32
CA MET A 1 -0.80 12.70 32.61
C MET A 1 -0.43 12.53 31.12
N LYS A 2 -1.36 12.05 30.28
CA LYS A 2 -1.14 11.99 28.82
C LYS A 2 -1.17 13.42 28.29
N ARG A 3 -0.05 13.91 27.76
CA ARG A 3 -0.05 15.18 27.01
C ARG A 3 -0.81 14.93 25.71
N GLU A 4 -2.01 15.43 25.59
CA GLU A 4 -2.72 15.53 24.31
C GLU A 4 -1.92 16.48 23.40
N ILE A 5 -1.28 15.92 22.40
CA ILE A 5 -0.62 16.71 21.35
C ILE A 5 -1.75 17.23 20.47
N SER A 6 -2.07 18.52 20.59
CA SER A 6 -3.06 19.17 19.73
C SER A 6 -2.44 19.44 18.35
N ILE A 7 -2.59 18.49 17.43
CA ILE A 7 -2.10 18.59 16.04
C ILE A 7 -2.68 19.82 15.33
N ASP A 8 -3.92 20.20 15.67
CA ASP A 8 -4.59 21.36 15.07
C ASP A 8 -3.85 22.66 15.30
N LYS A 9 -3.17 22.77 16.43
CA LYS A 9 -2.42 23.98 16.83
C LYS A 9 -0.99 24.05 16.30
N CYS A 10 -0.54 23.03 15.52
CA CYS A 10 0.81 23.04 14.94
C CYS A 10 0.82 23.90 13.67
N PRO A 11 1.52 25.06 13.67
CA PRO A 11 1.52 25.97 12.51
C PRO A 11 2.39 25.45 11.35
N MET A 12 3.28 24.49 11.62
CA MET A 12 4.21 23.95 10.62
C MET A 12 3.59 22.86 9.74
N LEU A 13 2.40 22.36 10.06
CA LEU A 13 1.72 21.31 9.32
C LEU A 13 0.64 21.91 8.43
N SER A 14 0.59 21.49 7.16
CA SER A 14 -0.52 21.80 6.26
C SER A 14 -1.82 21.14 6.75
N VAL A 15 -2.96 21.61 6.26
CA VAL A 15 -4.28 21.02 6.58
C VAL A 15 -4.28 19.54 6.26
N LYS A 16 -3.83 19.17 5.07
CA LYS A 16 -3.78 17.78 4.58
C LYS A 16 -2.86 16.90 5.45
N GLN A 17 -1.70 17.41 5.86
CA GLN A 17 -0.83 16.69 6.80
C GLN A 17 -1.52 16.43 8.15
N LYS A 18 -2.24 17.42 8.68
CA LYS A 18 -3.00 17.26 9.92
C LYS A 18 -4.08 16.20 9.80
N GLU A 19 -4.81 16.18 8.69
CA GLU A 19 -5.84 15.17 8.43
C GLU A 19 -5.24 13.76 8.35
N PHE A 20 -4.14 13.57 7.64
CA PHE A 20 -3.49 12.28 7.52
C PHE A 20 -2.89 11.78 8.84
N ILE A 21 -2.31 12.68 9.64
CA ILE A 21 -1.83 12.32 10.98
C ILE A 21 -3.01 11.90 11.88
N LYS A 22 -4.16 12.56 11.76
CA LYS A 22 -5.37 12.15 12.50
C LYS A 22 -5.86 10.77 12.10
N LEU A 23 -5.77 10.38 10.82
CA LEU A 23 -6.09 9.01 10.38
C LEU A 23 -5.20 7.99 11.08
N VAL A 24 -3.88 8.24 11.16
CA VAL A 24 -2.94 7.36 11.86
C VAL A 24 -3.28 7.25 13.34
N LEU A 25 -3.56 8.38 14.02
CA LEU A 25 -3.87 8.37 15.44
C LEU A 25 -5.21 7.71 15.78
N ASN A 26 -6.12 7.66 14.84
CA ASN A 26 -7.45 7.04 14.98
C ASN A 26 -7.56 5.71 14.20
N ALA A 27 -6.44 5.04 13.95
CA ALA A 27 -6.37 3.83 13.12
C ALA A 27 -7.42 2.76 13.52
N GLU A 28 -7.61 2.51 14.81
CA GLU A 28 -8.59 1.53 15.31
C GLU A 28 -10.04 1.84 14.87
N SER A 29 -10.38 3.11 14.70
CA SER A 29 -11.72 3.52 14.25
C SER A 29 -11.86 3.55 12.73
N VAL A 30 -10.74 3.55 12.01
CA VAL A 30 -10.67 3.65 10.54
C VAL A 30 -10.61 2.27 9.90
N LEU A 31 -9.87 1.35 10.53
CA LEU A 31 -9.61 0.03 9.97
C LEU A 31 -10.82 -0.90 10.09
N PRO A 32 -11.11 -1.71 9.06
CA PRO A 32 -12.12 -2.75 9.16
C PRO A 32 -11.72 -3.80 10.20
N LYS A 33 -12.71 -4.40 10.85
CA LYS A 33 -12.47 -5.51 11.79
C LYS A 33 -12.05 -6.74 11.02
N ILE A 34 -10.81 -7.20 11.27
CA ILE A 34 -10.27 -8.43 10.70
C ILE A 34 -10.59 -9.60 11.63
N PRO A 35 -10.99 -10.78 11.10
CA PRO A 35 -11.19 -11.97 11.91
C PRO A 35 -9.93 -12.36 12.69
N ILE A 36 -10.10 -12.85 13.92
CA ILE A 36 -8.99 -13.27 14.79
C ILE A 36 -8.22 -14.47 14.20
N TYR A 37 -8.88 -15.29 13.40
CA TYR A 37 -8.30 -16.45 12.72
C TYR A 37 -8.48 -16.29 11.21
N PRO A 38 -7.64 -15.51 10.54
CA PRO A 38 -7.74 -15.36 9.10
C PRO A 38 -7.44 -16.69 8.41
N SER A 39 -8.39 -17.20 7.67
CA SER A 39 -8.16 -18.30 6.72
C SER A 39 -7.48 -17.75 5.47
N THR A 40 -6.72 -18.59 4.77
CA THR A 40 -6.24 -18.24 3.42
C THR A 40 -7.42 -18.12 2.48
N ILE A 41 -7.61 -16.94 1.91
CA ILE A 41 -8.64 -16.66 0.92
C ILE A 41 -7.98 -15.87 -0.21
N ALA A 42 -7.86 -16.49 -1.37
CA ALA A 42 -7.28 -15.84 -2.54
C ALA A 42 -8.33 -15.03 -3.29
N THR A 43 -8.04 -13.75 -3.53
CA THR A 43 -8.75 -12.92 -4.51
C THR A 43 -8.07 -13.04 -5.88
N LYS A 44 -8.67 -12.44 -6.90
CA LYS A 44 -8.08 -12.35 -8.23
C LYS A 44 -6.81 -11.49 -8.18
N THR A 45 -5.76 -11.94 -8.84
CA THR A 45 -4.52 -11.19 -9.09
C THR A 45 -4.68 -10.20 -10.24
N GLY A 46 -3.73 -9.29 -10.37
CA GLY A 46 -3.64 -8.36 -11.48
C GLY A 46 -3.74 -6.90 -11.06
N PHE A 47 -3.89 -6.02 -12.04
CA PHE A 47 -3.92 -4.59 -11.85
C PHE A 47 -5.36 -4.07 -11.67
N VAL A 48 -5.56 -3.26 -10.65
CA VAL A 48 -6.82 -2.58 -10.37
C VAL A 48 -6.57 -1.07 -10.45
N MET A 49 -7.11 -0.45 -11.48
CA MET A 49 -7.03 0.99 -11.67
C MET A 49 -8.14 1.66 -10.85
N THR A 50 -7.76 2.32 -9.76
CA THR A 50 -8.67 3.15 -8.95
C THR A 50 -8.36 4.64 -9.08
N GLY A 51 -7.23 4.95 -9.69
CA GLY A 51 -6.77 6.28 -10.06
C GLY A 51 -6.69 6.47 -11.58
N ASN A 52 -5.67 7.16 -12.02
CA ASN A 52 -5.32 7.36 -13.43
C ASN A 52 -3.95 6.75 -13.75
N GLU A 53 -3.50 6.89 -14.99
CA GLU A 53 -2.21 6.35 -15.48
C GLU A 53 -0.98 6.86 -14.69
N ASN A 54 -1.07 8.04 -14.09
CA ASN A 54 0.01 8.66 -13.32
C ASN A 54 -0.12 8.44 -11.81
N SER A 55 -1.19 7.78 -11.36
CA SER A 55 -1.40 7.50 -9.94
C SER A 55 -0.38 6.48 -9.42
N PRO A 56 0.09 6.62 -8.17
CA PRO A 56 1.02 5.67 -7.57
C PRO A 56 0.48 4.23 -7.61
N ILE A 57 1.37 3.26 -7.84
CA ILE A 57 1.03 1.84 -7.88
C ILE A 57 1.48 1.19 -6.57
N LEU A 58 0.52 0.75 -5.76
CA LEU A 58 0.75 0.01 -4.53
C LEU A 58 0.71 -1.49 -4.82
N VAL A 59 1.76 -2.21 -4.46
CA VAL A 59 1.80 -3.68 -4.55
C VAL A 59 1.19 -4.28 -3.29
N THR A 60 0.28 -5.22 -3.44
CA THR A 60 -0.39 -5.86 -2.31
C THR A 60 -0.68 -7.34 -2.57
N ALA A 61 -1.00 -8.06 -1.50
CA ALA A 61 -1.35 -9.48 -1.53
C ALA A 61 -2.75 -9.72 -2.12
N ASN A 62 -2.96 -10.90 -2.71
CA ASN A 62 -4.28 -11.36 -3.14
C ASN A 62 -5.15 -11.85 -1.95
N TYR A 63 -5.15 -11.08 -0.85
CA TYR A 63 -5.88 -11.34 0.37
C TYR A 63 -6.95 -10.27 0.60
N PRO A 64 -8.25 -10.65 0.73
CA PRO A 64 -9.35 -9.68 0.70
C PRO A 64 -9.31 -8.65 1.81
N TYR A 65 -8.87 -9.03 3.01
CA TYR A 65 -8.82 -8.10 4.14
C TYR A 65 -7.72 -7.04 3.98
N THR A 66 -6.56 -7.39 3.41
CA THR A 66 -5.51 -6.41 3.11
C THR A 66 -6.02 -5.38 2.09
N GLN A 67 -6.71 -5.85 1.05
CA GLN A 67 -7.28 -4.98 0.02
C GLN A 67 -8.38 -4.08 0.59
N ALA A 68 -9.25 -4.62 1.45
CA ALA A 68 -10.28 -3.85 2.12
C ALA A 68 -9.69 -2.75 3.02
N VAL A 69 -8.63 -3.06 3.77
CA VAL A 69 -7.91 -2.08 4.60
C VAL A 69 -7.34 -0.96 3.75
N ILE A 70 -6.64 -1.28 2.68
CA ILE A 70 -6.04 -0.28 1.77
C ILE A 70 -7.15 0.58 1.15
N GLY A 71 -8.20 -0.05 0.61
CA GLY A 71 -9.31 0.64 -0.02
C GLY A 71 -10.01 1.63 0.92
N GLU A 72 -10.28 1.22 2.16
CA GLU A 72 -10.91 2.06 3.17
C GLU A 72 -10.04 3.27 3.55
N ILE A 73 -8.72 3.06 3.68
CA ILE A 73 -7.77 4.14 3.99
C ILE A 73 -7.69 5.14 2.84
N LEU A 74 -7.56 4.67 1.60
CA LEU A 74 -7.48 5.52 0.42
C LEU A 74 -8.77 6.34 0.24
N ALA A 75 -9.93 5.70 0.45
CA ALA A 75 -11.23 6.37 0.37
C ALA A 75 -11.38 7.47 1.43
N LYS A 76 -11.02 7.19 2.69
CA LYS A 76 -11.08 8.18 3.78
C LYS A 76 -10.09 9.33 3.60
N ALA A 77 -8.94 9.06 3.00
CA ALA A 77 -7.95 10.07 2.69
C ALA A 77 -8.25 10.84 1.39
N ASN A 78 -9.25 10.40 0.62
CA ASN A 78 -9.55 10.90 -0.72
C ASN A 78 -8.31 10.88 -1.64
N ILE A 79 -7.59 9.74 -1.65
CA ILE A 79 -6.40 9.52 -2.46
C ILE A 79 -6.70 8.47 -3.53
N GLN A 80 -6.25 8.76 -4.74
CA GLN A 80 -6.29 7.81 -5.84
C GLN A 80 -4.93 7.12 -5.99
N CYS A 81 -4.93 5.79 -5.85
CA CYS A 81 -3.79 4.93 -6.11
C CYS A 81 -4.24 3.74 -6.92
N ASN A 82 -3.37 3.22 -7.77
CA ASN A 82 -3.59 1.96 -8.45
C ASN A 82 -3.07 0.81 -7.58
N LEU A 83 -3.65 -0.37 -7.70
CA LEU A 83 -3.21 -1.55 -6.96
C LEU A 83 -2.68 -2.61 -7.94
N LEU A 84 -1.51 -3.14 -7.65
CA LEU A 84 -0.99 -4.35 -8.27
C LEU A 84 -1.12 -5.49 -7.27
N ILE A 85 -2.06 -6.39 -7.50
CA ILE A 85 -2.37 -7.51 -6.63
C ILE A 85 -1.57 -8.71 -7.10
N ILE A 86 -0.60 -9.15 -6.29
CA ILE A 86 0.23 -10.31 -6.59
C ILE A 86 -0.33 -11.57 -5.94
N ASP A 87 -0.03 -12.72 -6.54
CA ASP A 87 -0.39 -14.00 -5.95
C ASP A 87 0.46 -14.29 -4.72
N THR A 88 -0.17 -14.41 -3.58
CA THR A 88 0.43 -14.78 -2.29
C THR A 88 -0.22 -16.03 -1.71
N ASP A 89 -0.82 -16.88 -2.57
CA ASP A 89 -1.57 -18.06 -2.19
C ASP A 89 -2.73 -17.73 -1.19
N GLY A 90 -3.26 -16.51 -1.26
CA GLY A 90 -4.30 -16.02 -0.36
C GLY A 90 -3.84 -15.70 1.05
N TYR A 91 -2.54 -15.54 1.27
CA TYR A 91 -1.99 -15.06 2.54
C TYR A 91 -1.95 -13.53 2.58
N SER A 92 -2.07 -12.97 3.79
CA SER A 92 -1.81 -11.56 4.05
C SER A 92 -0.34 -11.19 3.78
N VAL A 93 -0.06 -9.89 3.65
CA VAL A 93 1.31 -9.40 3.34
C VAL A 93 2.36 -9.91 4.34
N ASP A 94 2.07 -9.85 5.63
CA ASP A 94 2.97 -10.30 6.69
C ASP A 94 3.28 -11.80 6.59
N MET A 95 2.27 -12.63 6.38
CA MET A 95 2.45 -14.06 6.18
C MET A 95 3.15 -14.38 4.86
N ALA A 96 2.81 -13.67 3.79
CA ALA A 96 3.46 -13.85 2.49
C ALA A 96 4.96 -13.51 2.56
N VAL A 97 5.32 -12.45 3.29
CA VAL A 97 6.74 -12.09 3.54
C VAL A 97 7.45 -13.13 4.38
N TYR A 98 6.79 -13.64 5.43
CA TYR A 98 7.35 -14.70 6.28
C TYR A 98 7.57 -16.00 5.50
N LEU A 99 6.62 -16.39 4.66
CA LEU A 99 6.68 -17.62 3.84
C LEU A 99 7.50 -17.44 2.54
N ASN A 100 8.13 -16.28 2.31
CA ASN A 100 8.84 -15.92 1.09
C ASN A 100 7.98 -16.06 -0.19
N LEU A 101 6.74 -15.63 -0.11
CA LEU A 101 5.80 -15.61 -1.25
C LEU A 101 5.71 -14.21 -1.91
N PHE A 102 6.30 -13.18 -1.30
CA PHE A 102 6.31 -11.81 -1.85
C PHE A 102 7.56 -11.58 -2.69
N THR A 103 7.72 -12.39 -3.77
CA THR A 103 8.95 -12.45 -4.58
C THR A 103 8.91 -11.59 -5.83
N GLY A 104 10.09 -11.31 -6.41
CA GLY A 104 10.23 -10.59 -7.67
C GLY A 104 9.52 -11.28 -8.84
N ASP A 105 9.59 -12.59 -8.93
CA ASP A 105 8.89 -13.40 -9.96
C ASP A 105 7.37 -13.22 -9.90
N ARG A 106 6.78 -13.21 -8.71
CA ARG A 106 5.33 -13.02 -8.54
C ARG A 106 4.88 -11.61 -8.90
N VAL A 107 5.69 -10.60 -8.56
CA VAL A 107 5.45 -9.21 -8.98
C VAL A 107 5.55 -9.08 -10.49
N LYS A 108 6.58 -9.65 -11.12
CA LYS A 108 6.77 -9.67 -12.56
C LYS A 108 5.61 -10.37 -13.30
N ALA A 109 5.15 -11.50 -12.78
CA ALA A 109 4.00 -12.21 -13.33
C ALA A 109 2.75 -11.33 -13.33
N ALA A 110 2.46 -10.65 -12.21
CA ALA A 110 1.30 -9.76 -12.09
C ALA A 110 1.39 -8.54 -13.04
N ILE A 111 2.58 -7.98 -13.26
CA ILE A 111 2.81 -6.91 -14.25
C ILE A 111 2.50 -7.41 -15.66
N SER A 112 3.06 -8.58 -16.04
CA SER A 112 2.91 -9.16 -17.37
C SER A 112 1.46 -9.53 -17.67
N GLU A 113 0.77 -10.17 -16.73
CA GLU A 113 -0.65 -10.54 -16.84
C GLU A 113 -1.58 -9.31 -16.97
N SER A 114 -1.15 -8.18 -16.44
CA SER A 114 -1.92 -6.94 -16.45
C SER A 114 -1.64 -6.03 -17.65
N ASN A 115 -0.72 -6.39 -18.55
CA ASN A 115 -0.24 -5.56 -19.66
C ASN A 115 0.22 -4.17 -19.24
N LEU A 116 0.84 -4.06 -18.08
CA LEU A 116 1.29 -2.79 -17.50
C LEU A 116 2.58 -2.22 -18.12
N GLU A 117 3.17 -2.91 -19.09
CA GLU A 117 4.40 -2.48 -19.77
C GLU A 117 4.30 -1.09 -20.42
N PHE A 118 3.08 -0.59 -20.58
CA PHE A 118 2.76 0.69 -21.22
C PHE A 118 2.30 1.79 -20.25
N VAL A 119 2.28 1.55 -18.93
CA VAL A 119 1.89 2.57 -17.93
C VAL A 119 3.07 3.49 -17.67
N GLY A 120 2.84 4.81 -17.76
CA GLY A 120 3.89 5.84 -17.86
C GLY A 120 4.87 5.96 -16.71
N GLN A 121 4.61 5.41 -15.53
CA GLN A 121 5.54 5.37 -14.41
C GLN A 121 5.88 3.92 -14.05
N GLN A 122 7.08 3.48 -14.42
CA GLN A 122 7.59 2.17 -14.02
C GLN A 122 8.11 2.21 -12.57
N LYS A 123 7.20 2.54 -11.63
CA LYS A 123 7.49 2.65 -10.20
C LYS A 123 6.46 1.88 -9.39
N LEU A 124 6.96 1.06 -8.48
CA LEU A 124 6.15 0.27 -7.56
C LEU A 124 6.38 0.72 -6.12
N ILE A 125 5.32 0.77 -5.33
CA ILE A 125 5.42 0.97 -3.88
C ILE A 125 5.08 -0.36 -3.23
N ILE A 126 6.06 -1.01 -2.63
CA ILE A 126 5.87 -2.26 -1.91
C ILE A 126 5.60 -2.00 -0.42
N PRO A 127 4.90 -2.89 0.30
CA PRO A 127 4.74 -2.78 1.74
C PRO A 127 6.09 -2.75 2.47
N GLY A 128 6.23 -1.96 3.54
CA GLY A 128 7.47 -1.90 4.32
C GLY A 128 7.93 -3.25 4.86
N LEU A 129 7.00 -4.17 5.15
CA LEU A 129 7.32 -5.55 5.54
C LEU A 129 8.06 -6.33 4.43
N ALA A 130 7.87 -5.96 3.17
CA ALA A 130 8.49 -6.60 2.03
C ALA A 130 9.84 -5.98 1.62
N GLU A 131 10.41 -5.06 2.40
CA GLU A 131 11.66 -4.35 2.10
C GLU A 131 12.80 -5.29 1.68
N LYS A 132 12.92 -6.45 2.31
CA LYS A 132 13.97 -7.44 1.99
C LYS A 132 13.93 -7.95 0.54
N PHE A 133 12.81 -7.82 -0.15
CA PHE A 133 12.63 -8.24 -1.54
C PHE A 133 12.81 -7.10 -2.55
N LYS A 134 13.12 -5.88 -2.09
CA LYS A 134 13.23 -4.70 -2.96
C LYS A 134 14.16 -4.95 -4.15
N ASP A 135 15.41 -5.32 -3.88
CA ASP A 135 16.45 -5.48 -4.90
C ASP A 135 16.12 -6.63 -5.88
N GLU A 136 15.52 -7.71 -5.36
CA GLU A 136 15.03 -8.82 -6.18
C GLU A 136 13.91 -8.35 -7.13
N ILE A 137 12.92 -7.60 -6.61
CA ILE A 137 11.82 -7.08 -7.41
C ILE A 137 12.33 -6.11 -8.47
N GLU A 138 13.25 -5.20 -8.14
CA GLU A 138 13.88 -4.29 -9.11
C GLU A 138 14.62 -5.06 -10.20
N SER A 139 15.38 -6.09 -9.82
CA SER A 139 16.13 -6.92 -10.77
C SER A 139 15.23 -7.70 -11.72
N GLU A 140 14.15 -8.29 -11.22
CA GLU A 140 13.23 -9.12 -12.00
C GLU A 140 12.29 -8.31 -12.90
N THR A 141 11.85 -7.15 -12.43
CA THR A 141 10.86 -6.33 -13.14
C THR A 141 11.49 -5.24 -14.00
N GLY A 142 12.68 -4.76 -13.65
CA GLY A 142 13.29 -3.57 -14.24
C GLY A 142 12.62 -2.26 -13.81
N TRP A 143 11.71 -2.30 -12.83
CA TRP A 143 10.99 -1.13 -12.34
C TRP A 143 11.62 -0.58 -11.07
N GLU A 144 11.53 0.74 -10.86
CA GLU A 144 11.94 1.35 -9.60
C GLU A 144 11.02 0.91 -8.46
N VAL A 145 11.60 0.48 -7.34
CA VAL A 145 10.84 0.03 -6.17
C VAL A 145 11.06 0.97 -5.00
N ILE A 146 9.96 1.54 -4.52
CA ILE A 146 9.93 2.39 -3.34
C ILE A 146 9.38 1.54 -2.18
N VAL A 147 10.12 1.49 -1.07
CA VAL A 147 9.65 0.84 0.15
C VAL A 147 8.68 1.76 0.85
N GLY A 148 7.45 1.31 0.98
CA GLY A 148 6.37 2.01 1.65
C GLY A 148 6.36 1.79 3.17
N PRO A 149 5.30 2.24 3.86
CA PRO A 149 5.19 2.06 5.30
C PRO A 149 4.87 0.60 5.67
N VAL A 150 5.17 0.24 6.90
CA VAL A 150 4.81 -1.08 7.48
C VAL A 150 3.30 -1.14 7.75
N CYS A 151 2.72 -0.06 8.24
CA CYS A 151 1.29 0.02 8.53
C CYS A 151 0.54 0.74 7.41
N ALA A 152 -0.50 0.09 6.87
CA ALA A 152 -1.27 0.65 5.75
C ALA A 152 -1.90 2.02 6.06
N VAL A 153 -2.25 2.30 7.31
CA VAL A 153 -2.83 3.60 7.71
C VAL A 153 -1.86 4.77 7.52
N GLU A 154 -0.57 4.49 7.40
CA GLU A 154 0.48 5.50 7.15
C GLU A 154 0.64 5.82 5.66
N ILE A 155 0.01 5.07 4.75
CA ILE A 155 0.12 5.26 3.29
C ILE A 155 -0.16 6.72 2.90
N PRO A 156 -1.23 7.39 3.34
CA PRO A 156 -1.52 8.77 2.96
C PRO A 156 -0.41 9.75 3.30
N ILE A 157 0.09 9.71 4.53
CA ILE A 157 1.17 10.61 4.96
C ILE A 157 2.50 10.28 4.29
N PHE A 158 2.77 9.00 4.03
CA PHE A 158 3.93 8.55 3.28
C PHE A 158 3.93 9.11 1.86
N LEU A 159 2.84 8.93 1.10
CA LEU A 159 2.71 9.41 -0.27
C LEU A 159 2.90 10.93 -0.36
N LEU A 160 2.30 11.67 0.58
CA LEU A 160 2.45 13.12 0.65
C LEU A 160 3.88 13.53 0.97
N SER A 161 4.54 12.87 1.94
CA SER A 161 5.91 13.19 2.36
C SER A 161 6.94 12.92 1.26
N ARG A 162 6.68 11.92 0.42
CA ARG A 162 7.52 11.55 -0.74
C ARG A 162 7.16 12.31 -2.01
N ARG A 163 6.18 13.22 -1.96
CA ARG A 163 5.68 13.98 -3.14
C ARG A 163 5.21 13.06 -4.27
N LEU A 164 4.62 11.92 -3.90
CA LEU A 164 4.02 10.99 -4.84
C LEU A 164 2.55 11.33 -5.13
N ILE A 165 1.99 12.24 -4.36
CA ILE A 165 0.69 12.88 -4.55
C ILE A 165 0.82 14.36 -4.25
N ASP A 166 -0.10 15.17 -4.79
CA ASP A 166 -0.14 16.61 -4.58
C ASP A 166 -0.57 16.97 -3.15
N SER A 167 -0.03 18.10 -2.65
CA SER A 167 -0.30 18.64 -1.31
C SER A 167 -1.68 19.31 -1.21
#